data_e31b173ea31beca73f9359fc3d209963
#
_entry.id   e31b173ea31beca73f9359fc3d209963
#
_cell.length_a   1.000
_cell.length_b   1.000
_cell.length_c   1.000
_cell.angle_alpha   90.00
_cell.angle_beta   90.00
_cell.angle_gamma   90.00
#
_symmetry.space_group_name_H-M   'P 1'
#
loop_
_entity.id
_entity.type
_entity.pdbx_description
1 polymer ?
#
loop_
_entity_poly.entity_id
_entity_poly.type
_entity_poly.pdbx_seq_one_letter_code
_entity_poly.pdbx_strand_id
1 'polypeptide(L)'
;IRTNSSNNTVYADSDGNIAYYHGNFVPKRNTKFDFTQPVDGSNPETDWQGIHEVDEIVTLLNPENGWLQNCNSTPFTAAGEYSPNPEDYAIYMAPDLENFRGLHAVDLLSNMSDLTLDGLITMAYDPYLPAFEALLPGLISAFDQLNSDNKSHSAAINVLREWDYKTASDSIAMTIAHFYGLHYLAQGKNPELLRGNDRIIYFGSDSPNSEKIAIFEKTIAALEDDFGGWNIPWGEVNRLQRITGDIDQPHDDDAPSL
;
A
#
# COMPACT_ATOMS: atom_id res chain seq x y z
N ILE A 1 13.18 13.10 20.47
CA ILE A 1 12.43 11.94 19.97
C ILE A 1 11.49 11.40 21.06
N ARG A 2 11.98 11.10 22.25
CA ARG A 2 11.19 10.52 23.35
C ARG A 2 10.06 11.40 23.91
N THR A 3 9.93 12.63 23.45
CA THR A 3 8.81 13.52 23.78
C THR A 3 7.65 13.41 22.79
N ASN A 4 7.84 12.67 21.69
CA ASN A 4 6.85 12.43 20.67
C ASN A 4 6.01 11.17 20.95
N SER A 5 4.99 10.93 20.13
CA SER A 5 4.20 9.71 20.16
C SER A 5 5.04 8.47 19.76
N SER A 6 4.42 7.29 19.78
CA SER A 6 5.03 6.03 19.31
C SER A 6 5.16 5.93 17.78
N ASN A 7 4.85 6.98 17.03
CA ASN A 7 4.92 7.00 15.58
C ASN A 7 6.37 6.98 15.08
N ASN A 8 6.55 6.50 13.86
CA ASN A 8 7.81 6.67 13.13
C ASN A 8 8.11 8.16 12.96
N THR A 9 9.39 8.51 13.02
CA THR A 9 9.84 9.90 12.90
C THR A 9 10.83 10.04 11.77
N VAL A 10 10.54 10.94 10.84
CA VAL A 10 11.46 11.43 9.81
C VAL A 10 11.94 12.82 10.24
N TYR A 11 13.25 13.07 10.16
CA TYR A 11 13.89 14.32 10.58
C TYR A 11 14.77 14.85 9.46
N ALA A 12 14.81 16.17 9.32
CA ALA A 12 15.79 16.88 8.51
C ALA A 12 16.13 18.23 9.18
N ASP A 13 17.36 18.72 8.99
CA ASP A 13 17.79 20.01 9.52
C ASP A 13 18.50 20.87 8.47
N SER A 14 18.82 22.13 8.85
CA SER A 14 19.51 23.11 8.00
C SER A 14 20.98 22.78 7.74
N ASP A 15 21.56 21.88 8.52
CA ASP A 15 22.96 21.45 8.36
C ASP A 15 23.06 20.26 7.38
N GLY A 16 21.90 19.83 6.82
CA GLY A 16 21.83 18.77 5.84
C GLY A 16 21.72 17.36 6.44
N ASN A 17 21.48 17.26 7.75
CA ASN A 17 21.26 15.95 8.35
C ASN A 17 19.84 15.47 8.08
N ILE A 18 19.72 14.18 7.77
CA ILE A 18 18.45 13.47 7.67
C ILE A 18 18.47 12.22 8.55
N ALA A 19 17.34 11.90 9.18
CA ALA A 19 17.25 10.72 10.02
C ALA A 19 15.87 10.07 9.98
N TYR A 20 15.83 8.76 10.22
CA TYR A 20 14.64 7.99 10.43
C TYR A 20 14.71 7.19 11.73
N TYR A 21 13.62 7.19 12.47
CA TYR A 21 13.47 6.42 13.71
C TYR A 21 12.18 5.61 13.62
N HIS A 22 12.31 4.28 13.73
CA HIS A 22 11.17 3.36 13.65
C HIS A 22 10.59 3.09 15.02
N GLY A 23 9.47 3.75 15.32
CA GLY A 23 8.87 3.71 16.65
C GLY A 23 9.72 4.43 17.71
N ASN A 24 9.10 4.98 18.74
CA ASN A 24 9.82 5.71 19.77
C ASN A 24 9.84 4.98 21.13
N PHE A 25 8.91 4.04 21.31
CA PHE A 25 8.70 3.31 22.58
C PHE A 25 8.58 1.82 22.29
N VAL A 26 9.69 1.19 21.88
CA VAL A 26 9.73 -0.24 21.60
C VAL A 26 10.00 -0.99 22.90
N PRO A 27 9.08 -1.87 23.37
CA PRO A 27 9.30 -2.67 24.57
C PRO A 27 10.43 -3.68 24.38
N LYS A 28 11.30 -3.84 25.39
CA LYS A 28 12.24 -4.97 25.43
C LYS A 28 11.47 -6.25 25.69
N ARG A 29 11.61 -7.22 24.81
CA ARG A 29 10.93 -8.52 24.86
C ARG A 29 11.91 -9.67 24.89
N ASN A 30 11.52 -10.77 25.51
CA ASN A 30 12.32 -11.98 25.55
C ASN A 30 12.32 -12.67 24.19
N THR A 31 13.48 -12.69 23.52
CA THR A 31 13.67 -13.24 22.18
C THR A 31 13.49 -14.77 22.06
N LYS A 32 13.23 -15.47 23.16
CA LYS A 32 12.81 -16.89 23.13
C LYS A 32 11.42 -17.06 22.51
N PHE A 33 10.59 -16.00 22.51
CA PHE A 33 9.22 -16.02 22.02
C PHE A 33 9.11 -15.24 20.73
N ASP A 34 8.26 -15.72 19.84
CA ASP A 34 7.88 -15.00 18.63
C ASP A 34 6.70 -14.07 18.93
N PHE A 35 7.00 -12.79 19.19
CA PHE A 35 5.98 -11.77 19.45
C PHE A 35 5.29 -11.24 18.19
N THR A 36 5.56 -11.80 17.01
CA THR A 36 4.73 -11.59 15.82
C THR A 36 3.48 -12.47 15.85
N GLN A 37 3.44 -13.43 16.81
CA GLN A 37 2.31 -14.32 17.07
C GLN A 37 1.76 -14.08 18.49
N PRO A 38 0.52 -14.51 18.77
CA PRO A 38 0.01 -14.53 20.14
C PRO A 38 0.89 -15.38 21.06
N VAL A 39 1.22 -14.84 22.23
CA VAL A 39 1.99 -15.51 23.27
C VAL A 39 1.13 -15.72 24.52
N ASP A 40 1.50 -16.68 25.37
CA ASP A 40 0.84 -16.93 26.68
C ASP A 40 1.13 -15.79 27.66
N GLY A 41 0.19 -14.86 27.81
CA GLY A 41 0.30 -13.74 28.74
C GLY A 41 0.24 -14.10 30.23
N SER A 42 0.00 -15.37 30.59
CA SER A 42 0.12 -15.84 31.98
C SER A 42 1.56 -16.23 32.36
N ASN A 43 2.46 -16.33 31.37
CA ASN A 43 3.88 -16.62 31.58
C ASN A 43 4.65 -15.33 31.86
N PRO A 44 5.26 -15.14 33.05
CA PRO A 44 6.03 -13.93 33.38
C PRO A 44 7.21 -13.65 32.44
N GLU A 45 7.74 -14.66 31.73
CA GLU A 45 8.82 -14.46 30.76
C GLU A 45 8.34 -13.69 29.51
N THR A 46 7.03 -13.54 29.28
CA THR A 46 6.47 -12.74 28.20
C THR A 46 6.22 -11.29 28.55
N ASP A 47 6.42 -10.90 29.82
CA ASP A 47 6.31 -9.51 30.26
C ASP A 47 7.38 -8.62 29.62
N TRP A 48 7.08 -7.35 29.54
CA TRP A 48 8.03 -6.34 29.07
C TRP A 48 9.18 -6.18 30.04
N GLN A 49 10.41 -6.18 29.53
CA GLN A 49 11.65 -6.02 30.29
C GLN A 49 12.14 -4.56 30.28
N GLY A 50 11.24 -3.60 30.19
CA GLY A 50 11.52 -2.18 30.00
C GLY A 50 11.31 -1.73 28.57
N ILE A 51 11.92 -0.60 28.21
CA ILE A 51 11.84 0.03 26.89
C ILE A 51 13.25 0.14 26.34
N HIS A 52 13.42 -0.10 25.04
CA HIS A 52 14.68 0.08 24.35
C HIS A 52 15.14 1.55 24.39
N GLU A 53 16.44 1.78 24.49
CA GLU A 53 17.01 3.11 24.28
C GLU A 53 16.92 3.50 22.79
N VAL A 54 17.05 4.80 22.49
CA VAL A 54 16.87 5.30 21.11
C VAL A 54 17.91 4.74 20.14
N ASP A 55 19.09 4.45 20.63
CA ASP A 55 20.20 3.84 19.87
C ASP A 55 20.08 2.32 19.73
N GLU A 56 19.15 1.71 20.42
CA GLU A 56 18.84 0.27 20.32
C GLU A 56 17.69 -0.02 19.33
N ILE A 57 16.84 0.97 18.99
CA ILE A 57 15.73 0.80 18.03
C ILE A 57 16.23 0.94 16.60
N VAL A 58 15.41 0.50 15.63
CA VAL A 58 15.76 0.64 14.21
C VAL A 58 15.85 2.12 13.85
N THR A 59 17.04 2.57 13.53
CA THR A 59 17.34 3.97 13.19
C THR A 59 18.24 4.05 11.97
N LEU A 60 18.14 5.17 11.25
CA LEU A 60 18.99 5.49 10.12
C LEU A 60 19.37 6.97 10.20
N LEU A 61 20.65 7.27 10.11
CA LEU A 61 21.19 8.63 10.14
C LEU A 61 22.09 8.85 8.93
N ASN A 62 21.80 9.88 8.15
CA ASN A 62 22.60 10.33 7.01
C ASN A 62 23.01 9.19 6.07
N PRO A 63 22.06 8.43 5.48
CA PRO A 63 22.42 7.40 4.51
C PRO A 63 23.14 8.01 3.31
N GLU A 64 24.08 7.29 2.73
CA GLU A 64 24.98 7.81 1.67
C GLU A 64 24.24 8.24 0.40
N ASN A 65 23.06 7.66 0.12
CA ASN A 65 22.22 8.07 -1.00
C ASN A 65 21.54 9.44 -0.81
N GLY A 66 21.59 10.04 0.39
CA GLY A 66 21.08 11.38 0.66
C GLY A 66 19.56 11.49 0.76
N TRP A 67 18.83 10.38 0.80
CA TRP A 67 17.38 10.37 0.96
C TRP A 67 16.91 9.21 1.86
N LEU A 68 15.71 9.35 2.38
CA LEU A 68 14.98 8.31 3.08
C LEU A 68 13.47 8.52 2.93
N GLN A 69 12.68 7.44 3.11
CA GLN A 69 11.23 7.45 3.03
C GLN A 69 10.60 6.70 4.19
N ASN A 70 9.34 7.01 4.48
CA ASN A 70 8.45 6.20 5.29
C ASN A 70 7.03 6.22 4.75
N CYS A 71 6.61 5.13 4.14
CA CYS A 71 5.25 4.88 3.65
C CYS A 71 4.47 3.90 4.53
N ASN A 72 4.73 3.87 5.85
CA ASN A 72 4.25 2.85 6.78
C ASN A 72 4.64 1.43 6.33
N SER A 73 5.80 1.31 5.68
CA SER A 73 6.43 0.07 5.26
C SER A 73 7.58 -0.30 6.21
N THR A 74 8.18 -1.44 5.95
CA THR A 74 9.36 -1.87 6.71
C THR A 74 10.47 -0.80 6.68
N PRO A 75 11.19 -0.59 7.80
CA PRO A 75 12.33 0.32 7.82
C PRO A 75 13.53 -0.21 7.02
N PHE A 76 13.54 -1.49 6.69
CA PHE A 76 14.63 -2.17 6.00
C PHE A 76 14.70 -1.87 4.49
N THR A 77 13.81 -1.00 4.01
CA THR A 77 13.82 -0.42 2.66
C THR A 77 13.75 1.11 2.67
N ALA A 78 13.88 1.73 3.86
CA ALA A 78 13.68 3.18 4.04
C ALA A 78 14.64 4.05 3.23
N ALA A 79 15.83 3.54 2.86
CA ALA A 79 16.85 4.23 2.05
C ALA A 79 17.44 3.30 0.96
N GLY A 80 16.60 2.43 0.35
CA GLY A 80 17.06 1.47 -0.63
C GLY A 80 18.19 0.57 -0.09
N GLU A 81 19.28 0.45 -0.81
CA GLU A 81 20.43 -0.37 -0.42
C GLU A 81 21.18 0.13 0.85
N TYR A 82 20.94 1.38 1.24
CA TYR A 82 21.53 1.98 2.45
C TYR A 82 20.61 1.86 3.68
N SER A 83 19.57 1.05 3.60
CA SER A 83 18.66 0.79 4.71
C SER A 83 19.33 -0.02 5.83
N PRO A 84 18.80 0.03 7.06
CA PRO A 84 19.27 -0.84 8.14
C PRO A 84 19.17 -2.33 7.77
N ASN A 85 20.10 -3.15 8.26
CA ASN A 85 20.04 -4.58 8.04
C ASN A 85 19.05 -5.23 9.04
N PRO A 86 18.03 -5.98 8.59
CA PRO A 86 17.09 -6.65 9.49
C PRO A 86 17.73 -7.66 10.45
N GLU A 87 18.88 -8.24 10.11
CA GLU A 87 19.58 -9.19 10.95
C GLU A 87 20.18 -8.57 12.22
N ASP A 88 20.33 -7.25 12.25
CA ASP A 88 20.86 -6.51 13.41
C ASP A 88 19.81 -6.28 14.51
N TYR A 89 18.54 -6.58 14.24
CA TYR A 89 17.42 -6.27 15.11
C TYR A 89 16.57 -7.51 15.45
N ALA A 90 16.00 -7.52 16.65
CA ALA A 90 15.03 -8.55 16.98
C ALA A 90 13.75 -8.37 16.14
N ILE A 91 13.19 -9.47 15.63
CA ILE A 91 12.07 -9.48 14.68
C ILE A 91 10.85 -8.68 15.17
N TYR A 92 10.63 -8.58 16.48
CA TYR A 92 9.51 -7.83 17.05
C TYR A 92 9.69 -6.31 16.99
N MET A 93 10.89 -5.81 16.70
CA MET A 93 11.17 -4.36 16.69
C MET A 93 10.56 -3.65 15.49
N ALA A 94 10.50 -4.33 14.36
CA ALA A 94 9.95 -3.82 13.11
C ALA A 94 9.26 -4.95 12.31
N PRO A 95 8.07 -5.38 12.77
CA PRO A 95 7.33 -6.47 12.11
C PRO A 95 6.59 -6.00 10.85
N ASP A 96 6.74 -4.73 10.48
CA ASP A 96 6.06 -4.14 9.33
C ASP A 96 6.54 -4.76 8.03
N LEU A 97 5.58 -5.11 7.17
CA LEU A 97 5.85 -5.63 5.84
C LEU A 97 6.11 -4.49 4.85
N GLU A 98 6.77 -4.85 3.75
CA GLU A 98 6.83 -3.96 2.60
C GLU A 98 5.43 -3.76 1.99
N ASN A 99 5.21 -2.57 1.42
CA ASN A 99 3.99 -2.27 0.68
C ASN A 99 4.30 -1.55 -0.64
N PHE A 100 3.35 -1.58 -1.56
CA PHE A 100 3.54 -0.99 -2.90
C PHE A 100 3.84 0.51 -2.88
N ARG A 101 3.37 1.26 -1.87
CA ARG A 101 3.70 2.69 -1.72
C ARG A 101 5.18 2.87 -1.38
N GLY A 102 5.73 2.03 -0.48
CA GLY A 102 7.14 2.04 -0.12
C GLY A 102 8.03 1.69 -1.30
N LEU A 103 7.69 0.62 -2.03
CA LEU A 103 8.41 0.23 -3.25
C LEU A 103 8.41 1.35 -4.29
N HIS A 104 7.27 1.99 -4.53
CA HIS A 104 7.17 3.10 -5.47
C HIS A 104 7.99 4.31 -5.03
N ALA A 105 7.94 4.67 -3.74
CA ALA A 105 8.74 5.77 -3.20
C ALA A 105 10.25 5.49 -3.35
N VAL A 106 10.69 4.26 -3.10
CA VAL A 106 12.09 3.85 -3.28
C VAL A 106 12.49 3.93 -4.76
N ASP A 107 11.65 3.45 -5.68
CA ASP A 107 11.91 3.52 -7.12
C ASP A 107 12.05 4.98 -7.59
N LEU A 108 11.11 5.84 -7.24
CA LEU A 108 11.15 7.25 -7.59
C LEU A 108 12.40 7.95 -7.03
N LEU A 109 12.70 7.77 -5.74
CA LEU A 109 13.83 8.40 -5.07
C LEU A 109 15.18 7.90 -5.60
N SER A 110 15.29 6.61 -5.93
CA SER A 110 16.52 6.01 -6.48
C SER A 110 16.86 6.52 -7.88
N ASN A 111 15.86 6.95 -8.64
CA ASN A 111 16.02 7.44 -10.00
C ASN A 111 16.12 8.96 -10.11
N MET A 112 16.07 9.69 -8.97
CA MET A 112 16.08 11.15 -8.94
C MET A 112 17.46 11.72 -8.56
N SER A 113 17.83 12.83 -9.18
CA SER A 113 18.97 13.66 -8.81
C SER A 113 18.58 15.14 -8.87
N ASP A 114 19.32 15.98 -8.15
CA ASP A 114 19.16 17.44 -8.17
C ASP A 114 17.73 17.92 -7.92
N LEU A 115 17.04 17.30 -6.94
CA LEU A 115 15.66 17.62 -6.61
C LEU A 115 15.50 19.07 -6.17
N THR A 116 14.58 19.77 -6.83
CA THR A 116 14.02 21.04 -6.34
C THR A 116 12.85 20.76 -5.40
N LEU A 117 12.44 21.77 -4.63
CA LEU A 117 11.24 21.65 -3.79
C LEU A 117 9.99 21.32 -4.61
N ASP A 118 9.80 21.97 -5.76
CA ASP A 118 8.67 21.70 -6.65
C ASP A 118 8.77 20.30 -7.26
N GLY A 119 9.99 19.84 -7.59
CA GLY A 119 10.22 18.47 -8.08
C GLY A 119 9.88 17.42 -7.03
N LEU A 120 10.24 17.65 -5.78
CA LEU A 120 9.91 16.76 -4.66
C LEU A 120 8.38 16.70 -4.42
N ILE A 121 7.70 17.85 -4.48
CA ILE A 121 6.24 17.92 -4.37
C ILE A 121 5.59 17.14 -5.52
N THR A 122 6.02 17.37 -6.75
CA THR A 122 5.49 16.63 -7.93
C THR A 122 5.66 15.13 -7.77
N MET A 123 6.83 14.68 -7.32
CA MET A 123 7.11 13.28 -7.07
C MET A 123 6.24 12.69 -5.94
N ALA A 124 5.99 13.45 -4.88
CA ALA A 124 5.15 13.00 -3.76
C ALA A 124 3.68 12.78 -4.17
N TYR A 125 3.26 13.40 -5.26
CA TYR A 125 1.91 13.26 -5.86
C TYR A 125 1.93 12.44 -7.15
N ASP A 126 2.96 11.62 -7.38
CA ASP A 126 2.96 10.72 -8.54
C ASP A 126 1.75 9.78 -8.48
N PRO A 127 0.93 9.75 -9.55
CA PRO A 127 -0.35 9.03 -9.54
C PRO A 127 -0.23 7.53 -9.84
N TYR A 128 0.95 7.00 -10.06
CA TYR A 128 1.16 5.61 -10.45
C TYR A 128 0.83 4.62 -9.33
N LEU A 129 0.21 3.51 -9.67
CA LEU A 129 -0.35 2.52 -8.76
C LEU A 129 0.23 1.12 -9.02
N PRO A 130 1.43 0.81 -8.53
CA PRO A 130 2.14 -0.45 -8.85
C PRO A 130 1.41 -1.72 -8.38
N ALA A 131 0.49 -1.62 -7.42
CA ALA A 131 -0.33 -2.77 -7.02
C ALA A 131 -1.21 -3.29 -8.18
N PHE A 132 -1.69 -2.42 -9.05
CA PHE A 132 -2.50 -2.83 -10.19
C PHE A 132 -1.66 -3.37 -11.34
N GLU A 133 -0.43 -2.89 -11.50
CA GLU A 133 0.54 -3.51 -12.40
C GLU A 133 0.84 -4.97 -12.02
N ALA A 134 0.86 -5.27 -10.71
CA ALA A 134 1.02 -6.64 -10.23
C ALA A 134 -0.28 -7.48 -10.38
N LEU A 135 -1.46 -6.86 -10.24
CA LEU A 135 -2.74 -7.57 -10.16
C LEU A 135 -3.37 -7.86 -11.52
N LEU A 136 -3.38 -6.88 -12.44
CA LEU A 136 -4.24 -6.90 -13.63
C LEU A 136 -3.74 -7.75 -14.81
N PRO A 137 -2.44 -7.87 -15.08
CA PRO A 137 -1.97 -8.66 -16.23
C PRO A 137 -2.46 -10.10 -16.22
N GLY A 138 -2.54 -10.72 -15.03
CA GLY A 138 -3.07 -12.08 -14.90
C GLY A 138 -4.56 -12.20 -15.20
N LEU A 139 -5.37 -11.20 -14.81
CA LEU A 139 -6.78 -11.12 -15.20
C LEU A 139 -6.93 -11.01 -16.72
N ILE A 140 -6.19 -10.08 -17.33
CA ILE A 140 -6.24 -9.85 -18.79
C ILE A 140 -5.87 -11.12 -19.54
N SER A 141 -4.78 -11.80 -19.13
CA SER A 141 -4.36 -13.07 -19.70
C SER A 141 -5.40 -14.18 -19.53
N ALA A 142 -6.02 -14.27 -18.34
CA ALA A 142 -7.08 -15.25 -18.09
C ALA A 142 -8.30 -15.01 -18.97
N PHE A 143 -8.68 -13.75 -19.19
CA PHE A 143 -9.80 -13.39 -20.06
C PHE A 143 -9.52 -13.71 -21.54
N ASP A 144 -8.31 -13.45 -22.03
CA ASP A 144 -7.90 -13.78 -23.38
C ASP A 144 -8.00 -15.29 -23.67
N GLN A 145 -7.70 -16.12 -22.67
CA GLN A 145 -7.81 -17.58 -22.78
C GLN A 145 -9.25 -18.09 -22.76
N LEU A 146 -10.18 -17.30 -22.20
CA LEU A 146 -11.59 -17.67 -22.10
C LEU A 146 -12.33 -17.67 -23.46
N ASN A 147 -11.83 -16.90 -24.45
CA ASN A 147 -12.51 -16.67 -25.73
C ASN A 147 -13.98 -16.25 -25.57
N SER A 148 -14.22 -15.28 -24.67
CA SER A 148 -15.58 -14.85 -24.33
C SER A 148 -16.25 -14.08 -25.46
N ASP A 149 -17.52 -14.42 -25.74
CA ASP A 149 -18.38 -13.68 -26.68
C ASP A 149 -19.08 -12.46 -26.02
N ASN A 150 -18.89 -12.24 -24.72
CA ASN A 150 -19.47 -11.11 -23.98
C ASN A 150 -18.79 -9.79 -24.36
N LYS A 151 -19.49 -9.00 -25.19
CA LYS A 151 -18.97 -7.73 -25.69
C LYS A 151 -18.75 -6.69 -24.59
N SER A 152 -19.58 -6.67 -23.56
CA SER A 152 -19.44 -5.75 -22.44
C SER A 152 -18.18 -6.04 -21.63
N HIS A 153 -17.95 -7.30 -21.27
CA HIS A 153 -16.76 -7.75 -20.57
C HIS A 153 -15.49 -7.53 -21.42
N SER A 154 -15.55 -7.80 -22.72
CA SER A 154 -14.43 -7.54 -23.63
C SER A 154 -14.08 -6.06 -23.69
N ALA A 155 -15.07 -5.16 -23.67
CA ALA A 155 -14.84 -3.72 -23.64
C ALA A 155 -14.19 -3.28 -22.34
N ALA A 156 -14.66 -3.78 -21.19
CA ALA A 156 -14.08 -3.48 -19.88
C ALA A 156 -12.62 -3.96 -19.75
N ILE A 157 -12.31 -5.17 -20.23
CA ILE A 157 -10.93 -5.70 -20.26
C ILE A 157 -10.03 -4.87 -21.18
N ASN A 158 -10.54 -4.37 -22.31
CA ASN A 158 -9.75 -3.49 -23.17
C ASN A 158 -9.42 -2.16 -22.50
N VAL A 159 -10.34 -1.58 -21.73
CA VAL A 159 -10.07 -0.38 -20.93
C VAL A 159 -8.94 -0.65 -19.91
N LEU A 160 -8.96 -1.80 -19.23
CA LEU A 160 -7.88 -2.19 -18.32
C LEU A 160 -6.55 -2.44 -19.04
N ARG A 161 -6.58 -3.00 -20.25
CA ARG A 161 -5.39 -3.30 -21.05
C ARG A 161 -4.64 -2.05 -21.52
N GLU A 162 -5.38 -0.98 -21.81
CA GLU A 162 -4.84 0.28 -22.31
C GLU A 162 -4.47 1.25 -21.17
N TRP A 163 -4.74 0.88 -19.91
CA TRP A 163 -4.50 1.73 -18.76
C TRP A 163 -3.01 1.82 -18.40
N ASP A 164 -2.55 3.02 -18.10
CA ASP A 164 -1.18 3.34 -17.68
C ASP A 164 -0.94 3.15 -16.16
N TYR A 165 -1.88 2.53 -15.46
CA TYR A 165 -1.89 2.34 -14.01
C TYR A 165 -1.84 3.63 -13.19
N LYS A 166 -2.28 4.74 -13.73
CA LYS A 166 -2.35 6.01 -13.02
C LYS A 166 -3.76 6.34 -12.57
N THR A 167 -3.88 6.86 -11.34
CA THR A 167 -5.16 7.39 -10.89
C THR A 167 -5.43 8.75 -11.54
N ALA A 168 -6.67 8.93 -12.02
CA ALA A 168 -7.18 10.18 -12.51
C ALA A 168 -8.71 10.23 -12.33
N SER A 169 -9.29 11.41 -12.14
CA SER A 169 -10.72 11.55 -11.91
C SER A 169 -11.58 11.08 -13.08
N ASP A 170 -11.07 11.15 -14.31
CA ASP A 170 -11.74 10.69 -15.53
C ASP A 170 -11.41 9.23 -15.89
N SER A 171 -10.61 8.51 -15.10
CA SER A 171 -10.19 7.15 -15.37
C SER A 171 -11.29 6.14 -15.09
N ILE A 172 -11.84 5.52 -16.12
CA ILE A 172 -12.75 4.36 -16.03
C ILE A 172 -11.97 3.11 -15.60
N ALA A 173 -10.74 2.95 -16.09
CA ALA A 173 -9.89 1.81 -15.71
C ALA A 173 -9.64 1.76 -14.20
N MET A 174 -9.40 2.92 -13.57
CA MET A 174 -9.22 3.02 -12.11
C MET A 174 -10.46 2.53 -11.37
N THR A 175 -11.68 2.87 -11.83
CA THR A 175 -12.92 2.39 -11.22
C THR A 175 -13.00 0.87 -11.25
N ILE A 176 -12.85 0.27 -12.43
CA ILE A 176 -12.91 -1.20 -12.57
C ILE A 176 -11.83 -1.87 -11.73
N ALA A 177 -10.59 -1.39 -11.81
CA ALA A 177 -9.44 -1.94 -11.11
C ALA A 177 -9.61 -1.87 -9.58
N HIS A 178 -10.09 -0.75 -9.06
CA HIS A 178 -10.34 -0.56 -7.64
C HIS A 178 -11.35 -1.59 -7.09
N PHE A 179 -12.53 -1.68 -7.73
CA PHE A 179 -13.55 -2.63 -7.28
C PHE A 179 -13.14 -4.09 -7.48
N TYR A 180 -12.41 -4.40 -8.56
CA TYR A 180 -11.82 -5.72 -8.75
C TYR A 180 -10.86 -6.07 -7.62
N GLY A 181 -9.96 -5.16 -7.26
CA GLY A 181 -9.02 -5.33 -6.15
C GLY A 181 -9.72 -5.53 -4.81
N LEU A 182 -10.76 -4.72 -4.50
CA LEU A 182 -11.57 -4.87 -3.29
C LEU A 182 -12.28 -6.22 -3.22
N HIS A 183 -12.93 -6.65 -4.31
CA HIS A 183 -13.59 -7.94 -4.37
C HIS A 183 -12.60 -9.09 -4.24
N TYR A 184 -11.40 -8.97 -4.82
CA TYR A 184 -10.36 -9.98 -4.69
C TYR A 184 -9.84 -10.08 -3.26
N LEU A 185 -9.59 -8.95 -2.61
CA LEU A 185 -9.18 -8.93 -1.20
C LEU A 185 -10.24 -9.52 -0.26
N ALA A 186 -11.51 -9.29 -0.57
CA ALA A 186 -12.62 -9.79 0.26
C ALA A 186 -12.92 -11.28 0.05
N GLN A 187 -12.76 -11.81 -1.15
CA GLN A 187 -13.28 -13.11 -1.56
C GLN A 187 -12.26 -14.06 -2.19
N GLY A 188 -11.12 -13.52 -2.66
CA GLY A 188 -10.05 -14.31 -3.27
C GLY A 188 -9.49 -15.33 -2.27
N LYS A 189 -9.27 -16.55 -2.73
CA LYS A 189 -8.67 -17.59 -1.90
C LYS A 189 -7.20 -17.26 -1.63
N ASN A 190 -6.80 -17.41 -0.39
CA ASN A 190 -5.44 -17.19 0.07
C ASN A 190 -4.95 -18.45 0.81
N PRO A 191 -4.60 -19.52 0.07
CA PRO A 191 -4.31 -20.83 0.67
C PRO A 191 -3.04 -20.83 1.54
N GLU A 192 -2.10 -19.94 1.26
CA GLU A 192 -0.83 -19.83 2.00
C GLU A 192 -0.86 -18.75 3.08
N LEU A 193 -2.02 -18.12 3.31
CA LEU A 193 -2.19 -17.02 4.26
C LEU A 193 -1.21 -15.86 4.00
N LEU A 194 -0.91 -15.59 2.74
CA LEU A 194 -0.03 -14.52 2.30
C LEU A 194 -0.53 -13.15 2.77
N ARG A 195 0.40 -12.24 3.01
CA ARG A 195 0.13 -10.90 3.55
C ARG A 195 0.79 -9.83 2.69
N GLY A 196 0.33 -8.60 2.84
CA GLY A 196 0.93 -7.45 2.16
C GLY A 196 0.97 -7.63 0.64
N ASN A 197 2.11 -7.28 0.04
CA ASN A 197 2.34 -7.35 -1.40
C ASN A 197 2.25 -8.77 -1.96
N ASP A 198 2.74 -9.77 -1.21
CA ASP A 198 2.77 -11.17 -1.67
C ASP A 198 1.36 -11.68 -1.98
N ARG A 199 0.36 -11.25 -1.20
CA ARG A 199 -1.05 -11.60 -1.46
C ARG A 199 -1.55 -11.03 -2.78
N ILE A 200 -1.22 -9.78 -3.10
CA ILE A 200 -1.63 -9.13 -4.35
C ILE A 200 -0.91 -9.76 -5.54
N ILE A 201 0.38 -10.02 -5.40
CA ILE A 201 1.20 -10.71 -6.41
C ILE A 201 0.61 -12.09 -6.71
N TYR A 202 0.31 -12.88 -5.66
CA TYR A 202 -0.35 -14.18 -5.83
C TYR A 202 -1.68 -14.07 -6.57
N PHE A 203 -2.50 -13.08 -6.25
CA PHE A 203 -3.77 -12.88 -6.97
C PHE A 203 -3.56 -12.56 -8.45
N GLY A 204 -2.56 -11.75 -8.76
CA GLY A 204 -2.22 -11.41 -10.15
C GLY A 204 -1.59 -12.57 -10.92
N SER A 205 -0.69 -13.35 -10.30
CA SER A 205 0.11 -14.39 -10.99
C SER A 205 -0.46 -15.79 -10.83
N ASP A 206 -0.50 -16.31 -9.59
CA ASP A 206 -0.60 -17.76 -9.31
C ASP A 206 -2.01 -18.26 -9.00
N SER A 207 -2.94 -17.35 -8.69
CA SER A 207 -4.34 -17.75 -8.43
C SER A 207 -5.01 -18.31 -9.71
N PRO A 208 -6.00 -19.21 -9.56
CA PRO A 208 -6.66 -19.83 -10.71
C PRO A 208 -7.32 -18.83 -11.66
N ASN A 209 -7.16 -19.02 -12.98
CA ASN A 209 -7.80 -18.18 -13.98
C ASN A 209 -9.32 -18.10 -13.81
N SER A 210 -9.97 -19.23 -13.43
CA SER A 210 -11.42 -19.26 -13.16
C SER A 210 -11.82 -18.36 -12.00
N GLU A 211 -10.96 -18.19 -11.00
CA GLU A 211 -11.20 -17.30 -9.87
C GLU A 211 -11.06 -15.83 -10.30
N LYS A 212 -10.01 -15.50 -11.05
CA LYS A 212 -9.82 -14.16 -11.62
C LYS A 212 -11.03 -13.71 -12.43
N ILE A 213 -11.55 -14.59 -13.29
CA ILE A 213 -12.73 -14.31 -14.12
C ILE A 213 -13.98 -14.16 -13.27
N ALA A 214 -14.25 -15.07 -12.33
CA ALA A 214 -15.44 -15.00 -11.49
C ALA A 214 -15.50 -13.70 -10.65
N ILE A 215 -14.35 -13.25 -10.13
CA ILE A 215 -14.27 -11.99 -9.38
C ILE A 215 -14.45 -10.79 -10.31
N PHE A 216 -13.90 -10.83 -11.53
CA PHE A 216 -14.13 -9.79 -12.54
C PHE A 216 -15.60 -9.69 -12.94
N GLU A 217 -16.26 -10.79 -13.26
CA GLU A 217 -17.69 -10.82 -13.61
C GLU A 217 -18.55 -10.25 -12.48
N LYS A 218 -18.24 -10.63 -11.24
CA LYS A 218 -18.89 -10.05 -10.07
C LYS A 218 -18.66 -8.55 -9.94
N THR A 219 -17.44 -8.09 -10.24
CA THR A 219 -17.10 -6.67 -10.20
C THR A 219 -17.92 -5.88 -11.21
N ILE A 220 -18.01 -6.37 -12.45
CA ILE A 220 -18.82 -5.72 -13.49
C ILE A 220 -20.30 -5.67 -13.07
N ALA A 221 -20.86 -6.79 -12.56
CA ALA A 221 -22.23 -6.83 -12.11
C ALA A 221 -22.50 -5.85 -10.94
N ALA A 222 -21.58 -5.75 -9.97
CA ALA A 222 -21.71 -4.81 -8.86
C ALA A 222 -21.68 -3.35 -9.34
N LEU A 223 -20.80 -3.00 -10.27
CA LEU A 223 -20.75 -1.66 -10.85
C LEU A 223 -22.02 -1.32 -11.65
N GLU A 224 -22.60 -2.30 -12.35
CA GLU A 224 -23.88 -2.12 -13.05
C GLU A 224 -25.05 -1.92 -12.08
N ASP A 225 -25.07 -2.66 -10.97
CA ASP A 225 -26.13 -2.56 -9.95
C ASP A 225 -26.03 -1.26 -9.13
N ASP A 226 -24.83 -0.91 -8.70
CA ASP A 226 -24.61 0.22 -7.77
C ASP A 226 -24.58 1.57 -8.49
N PHE A 227 -24.07 1.64 -9.74
CA PHE A 227 -23.82 2.87 -10.47
C PHE A 227 -24.51 2.93 -11.84
N GLY A 228 -25.25 1.89 -12.24
CA GLY A 228 -25.92 1.82 -13.53
C GLY A 228 -25.02 1.50 -14.73
N GLY A 229 -23.73 1.23 -14.50
CA GLY A 229 -22.78 0.85 -15.53
C GLY A 229 -21.34 0.74 -15.02
N TRP A 230 -20.53 -0.09 -15.64
CA TRP A 230 -19.12 -0.23 -15.30
C TRP A 230 -18.22 0.88 -15.89
N ASN A 231 -18.71 1.62 -16.90
CA ASN A 231 -17.97 2.65 -17.62
C ASN A 231 -18.08 4.04 -16.96
N ILE A 232 -18.04 4.07 -15.65
CA ILE A 232 -18.13 5.27 -14.84
C ILE A 232 -16.73 5.80 -14.50
N PRO A 233 -16.44 7.12 -14.67
CA PRO A 233 -15.19 7.73 -14.26
C PRO A 233 -14.95 7.63 -12.75
N TRP A 234 -13.69 7.48 -12.34
CA TRP A 234 -13.31 7.36 -10.93
C TRP A 234 -13.81 8.52 -10.06
N GLY A 235 -13.74 9.74 -10.57
CA GLY A 235 -14.19 10.94 -9.84
C GLY A 235 -15.70 11.00 -9.58
N GLU A 236 -16.51 10.22 -10.33
CA GLU A 236 -17.95 10.11 -10.06
C GLU A 236 -18.26 9.10 -8.95
N VAL A 237 -17.33 8.19 -8.66
CA VAL A 237 -17.45 7.16 -7.62
C VAL A 237 -16.73 7.57 -6.35
N ASN A 238 -15.49 8.02 -6.47
CA ASN A 238 -14.65 8.43 -5.35
C ASN A 238 -14.74 9.93 -5.12
N ARG A 239 -15.77 10.37 -4.41
CA ARG A 239 -16.06 11.77 -4.15
C ARG A 239 -15.80 12.11 -2.69
N LEU A 240 -14.95 13.10 -2.45
CA LEU A 240 -14.74 13.66 -1.12
C LEU A 240 -15.70 14.81 -0.91
N GLN A 241 -16.56 14.71 0.09
CA GLN A 241 -17.44 15.79 0.50
C GLN A 241 -17.18 16.21 1.93
N ARG A 242 -17.13 17.52 2.17
CA ARG A 242 -17.08 18.12 3.50
C ARG A 242 -18.04 19.32 3.53
N ILE A 243 -19.32 19.00 3.62
CA ILE A 243 -20.41 19.99 3.48
C ILE A 243 -20.54 20.87 4.72
N THR A 244 -20.27 20.32 5.91
CA THR A 244 -20.37 21.03 7.19
C THR A 244 -19.08 20.92 8.00
N GLY A 245 -19.02 21.64 9.13
CA GLY A 245 -17.94 21.50 10.13
C GLY A 245 -18.16 20.38 11.14
N ASP A 246 -19.25 19.64 11.04
CA ASP A 246 -19.65 18.62 12.00
C ASP A 246 -18.74 17.38 11.92
N ILE A 247 -18.71 16.59 12.98
CA ILE A 247 -17.96 15.32 13.01
C ILE A 247 -18.62 14.31 12.08
N ASP A 248 -19.95 14.19 12.15
CA ASP A 248 -20.73 13.37 11.21
C ASP A 248 -21.07 14.24 10.00
N GLN A 249 -20.47 13.89 8.85
CA GLN A 249 -20.68 14.62 7.60
C GLN A 249 -21.88 14.05 6.85
N PRO A 250 -22.85 14.88 6.46
CA PRO A 250 -23.86 14.47 5.50
C PRO A 250 -23.23 14.26 4.12
N HIS A 251 -23.75 13.28 3.38
CA HIS A 251 -23.40 13.09 1.97
C HIS A 251 -24.61 13.44 1.11
N ASP A 252 -24.35 14.14 0.03
CA ASP A 252 -25.37 14.59 -0.92
C ASP A 252 -24.78 14.49 -2.33
N ASP A 253 -25.34 13.63 -3.16
CA ASP A 253 -24.85 13.40 -4.52
C ASP A 253 -25.03 14.60 -5.45
N ASP A 254 -25.96 15.49 -5.11
CA ASP A 254 -26.20 16.74 -5.85
C ASP A 254 -25.26 17.88 -5.39
N ALA A 255 -24.54 17.70 -4.28
CA ALA A 255 -23.60 18.69 -3.77
C ALA A 255 -22.20 18.55 -4.42
N PRO A 256 -21.46 19.66 -4.58
CA PRO A 256 -20.12 19.62 -5.15
C PRO A 256 -19.17 18.79 -4.27
N SER A 257 -18.28 18.06 -4.92
CA SER A 257 -17.12 17.39 -4.29
C SER A 257 -15.94 18.36 -4.18
N LEU A 258 -15.08 18.12 -3.18
CA LEU A 258 -13.84 18.87 -3.01
C LEU A 258 -12.75 18.31 -3.92
#